data_55803683b8419105b1f142af4c981ad6
#
_entry.id   55803683b8419105b1f142af4c981ad6
#
_cell.length_a   1.000
_cell.length_b   1.000
_cell.length_c   1.000
_cell.angle_alpha   90.00
_cell.angle_beta   90.00
_cell.angle_gamma   90.00
#
_symmetry.space_group_name_H-M   'P 1'
#
loop_
_entity.id
_entity.type
_entity.pdbx_description
1 polymer ?
#
loop_
_entity_poly.entity_id
_entity_poly.type
_entity_poly.pdbx_seq_one_letter_code
_entity_poly.pdbx_strand_id
1 'polypeptide(L)'
;MAAPSLKTTSRGKETILLVEDEEIVRTMIVTLLSRHGYQILETSNGEDALRTSDRYDGHIHLLLTDVIMPGENGYAVASKLRARRPELKVLFMSGHMDSAIVQKILSDPRNVFLRKPFKPTALAQKVREVLEGSPSQ
;
A
#
# COMPACT_ATOMS: atom_id res chain seq x y z
N MET A 1 1.97 30.69 -0.66
CA MET A 1 2.48 30.48 -0.37
C MET A 1 3.04 29.51 -0.34
N ALA A 2 3.49 29.42 -0.65
CA ALA A 2 4.24 28.49 -0.82
C ALA A 2 4.70 27.74 0.20
N ALA A 3 5.11 28.21 1.05
CA ALA A 3 5.55 27.46 2.14
C ALA A 3 4.67 26.30 2.41
N PRO A 4 3.47 26.45 2.19
CA PRO A 4 2.59 25.35 2.42
C PRO A 4 2.91 24.15 1.60
N SER A 5 3.54 24.33 0.53
CA SER A 5 3.82 23.20 -0.31
C SER A 5 4.75 22.21 0.37
N LEU A 6 5.57 22.69 1.26
CA LEU A 6 6.42 21.77 1.99
C LEU A 6 5.61 20.89 2.89
N LYS A 7 4.60 21.45 3.48
CA LYS A 7 3.76 20.66 4.35
C LYS A 7 2.98 19.64 3.57
N THR A 8 2.53 20.04 2.41
CA THR A 8 1.77 19.08 1.62
C THR A 8 2.64 17.93 1.20
N THR A 9 3.90 18.16 0.92
CA THR A 9 4.75 17.05 0.55
C THR A 9 4.98 16.11 1.70
N SER A 10 5.08 16.64 2.91
CA SER A 10 5.31 15.76 4.04
C SER A 10 4.03 15.09 4.51
N ARG A 11 2.88 15.67 4.19
CA ARG A 11 1.63 15.12 4.66
C ARG A 11 0.92 14.28 3.62
N GLY A 12 1.23 14.49 2.38
CA GLY A 12 0.61 13.70 1.36
C GLY A 12 -0.82 14.13 1.09
N LYS A 13 -1.26 13.90 -0.11
CA LYS A 13 -2.65 14.01 -0.51
C LYS A 13 -2.99 12.87 -1.41
N GLU A 14 -2.09 11.94 -1.49
CA GLU A 14 -2.25 10.82 -2.39
C GLU A 14 -3.35 9.89 -1.90
N THR A 15 -3.87 9.11 -2.81
CA THR A 15 -4.88 8.12 -2.52
C THR A 15 -4.24 6.76 -2.43
N ILE A 16 -4.52 6.05 -1.36
CA ILE A 16 -3.97 4.73 -1.08
C ILE A 16 -5.09 3.71 -1.04
N LEU A 17 -4.96 2.65 -1.82
CA LEU A 17 -5.88 1.52 -1.77
C LEU A 17 -5.28 0.52 -0.79
N LEU A 18 -5.99 0.25 0.29
CA LEU A 18 -5.53 -0.63 1.35
C LEU A 18 -6.26 -1.95 1.30
N VAL A 19 -5.51 -3.04 1.35
CA VAL A 19 -6.09 -4.39 1.42
C VAL A 19 -5.52 -5.08 2.64
N GLU A 20 -6.34 -5.25 3.66
CA GLU A 20 -5.92 -5.85 4.92
C GLU A 20 -7.11 -6.59 5.51
N ASP A 21 -6.99 -7.91 5.69
CA ASP A 21 -8.12 -8.70 6.16
C ASP A 21 -8.33 -8.65 7.66
N GLU A 22 -7.32 -8.27 8.44
CA GLU A 22 -7.47 -8.17 9.89
C GLU A 22 -8.01 -6.81 10.27
N GLU A 23 -9.18 -6.78 10.86
CA GLU A 23 -9.85 -5.52 11.14
C GLU A 23 -9.05 -4.60 12.04
N ILE A 24 -8.42 -5.15 13.07
CA ILE A 24 -7.65 -4.33 14.00
C ILE A 24 -6.48 -3.66 13.29
N VAL A 25 -5.76 -4.42 12.49
CA VAL A 25 -4.62 -3.88 11.75
C VAL A 25 -5.09 -2.86 10.73
N ARG A 26 -6.17 -3.18 10.02
CA ARG A 26 -6.73 -2.27 9.01
C ARG A 26 -7.12 -0.93 9.62
N THR A 27 -7.81 -0.97 10.76
CA THR A 27 -8.22 0.26 11.45
C THR A 27 -7.00 1.09 11.88
N MET A 28 -5.99 0.44 12.39
CA MET A 28 -4.78 1.13 12.80
C MET A 28 -4.11 1.83 11.61
N ILE A 29 -4.02 1.13 10.48
CA ILE A 29 -3.39 1.69 9.29
C ILE A 29 -4.20 2.89 8.77
N VAL A 30 -5.53 2.73 8.69
CA VAL A 30 -6.39 3.83 8.23
C VAL A 30 -6.22 5.06 9.12
N THR A 31 -6.25 4.85 10.43
CA THR A 31 -6.11 5.96 11.37
C THR A 31 -4.77 6.67 11.17
N LEU A 32 -3.71 5.89 11.11
CA LEU A 32 -2.37 6.45 10.97
C LEU A 32 -2.21 7.25 9.68
N LEU A 33 -2.56 6.64 8.56
CA LEU A 33 -2.30 7.27 7.27
C LEU A 33 -3.25 8.43 7.01
N SER A 34 -4.48 8.35 7.51
CA SER A 34 -5.41 9.47 7.40
C SER A 34 -4.87 10.70 8.12
N ARG A 35 -4.21 10.50 9.27
CA ARG A 35 -3.61 11.61 9.98
C ARG A 35 -2.49 12.27 9.21
N HIS A 36 -1.85 11.51 8.31
CA HIS A 36 -0.80 12.05 7.47
C HIS A 36 -1.34 12.70 6.20
N GLY A 37 -2.66 12.79 6.08
CA GLY A 37 -3.28 13.50 4.97
C GLY A 37 -3.68 12.64 3.80
N TYR A 38 -3.38 11.35 3.82
CA TYR A 38 -3.74 10.46 2.72
C TYR A 38 -5.23 10.16 2.70
N GLN A 39 -5.75 9.97 1.50
CA GLN A 39 -7.10 9.46 1.33
C GLN A 39 -6.99 7.95 1.22
N ILE A 40 -7.74 7.23 2.06
CA ILE A 40 -7.63 5.77 2.12
C ILE A 40 -8.89 5.13 1.57
N LEU A 41 -8.73 4.27 0.58
CA LEU A 41 -9.80 3.42 0.08
C LEU A 41 -9.60 2.07 0.77
N GLU A 42 -10.41 1.81 1.74
CA GLU A 42 -10.22 0.69 2.66
C GLU A 42 -10.94 -0.55 2.17
N THR A 43 -10.22 -1.67 2.03
CA THR A 43 -10.83 -2.94 1.65
C THR A 43 -10.24 -4.06 2.49
N SER A 44 -10.94 -5.21 2.53
CA SER A 44 -10.51 -6.32 3.35
C SER A 44 -10.09 -7.55 2.56
N ASN A 45 -10.23 -7.52 1.24
CA ASN A 45 -9.83 -8.65 0.40
C ASN A 45 -9.58 -8.17 -1.02
N GLY A 46 -8.99 -9.08 -1.82
CA GLY A 46 -8.59 -8.71 -3.16
C GLY A 46 -9.75 -8.41 -4.10
N GLU A 47 -10.83 -9.16 -3.96
CA GLU A 47 -12.00 -8.96 -4.81
C GLU A 47 -12.57 -7.56 -4.61
N ASP A 48 -12.70 -7.16 -3.35
CA ASP A 48 -13.18 -5.82 -3.05
C ASP A 48 -12.21 -4.75 -3.54
N ALA A 49 -10.93 -5.02 -3.45
CA ALA A 49 -9.93 -4.07 -3.93
C ALA A 49 -10.06 -3.85 -5.43
N LEU A 50 -10.23 -4.93 -6.20
CA LEU A 50 -10.40 -4.78 -7.65
C LEU A 50 -11.67 -4.03 -7.98
N ARG A 51 -12.75 -4.33 -7.28
CA ARG A 51 -14.02 -3.65 -7.49
C ARG A 51 -13.92 -2.18 -7.14
N THR A 52 -13.29 -1.88 -6.02
CA THR A 52 -13.10 -0.50 -5.59
C THR A 52 -12.29 0.28 -6.61
N SER A 53 -11.21 -0.33 -7.09
CA SER A 53 -10.38 0.33 -8.10
C SER A 53 -11.16 0.61 -9.38
N ASP A 54 -11.98 -0.34 -9.81
CA ASP A 54 -12.75 -0.17 -11.04
C ASP A 54 -13.79 0.94 -10.91
N ARG A 55 -14.29 1.18 -9.70
CA ARG A 55 -15.31 2.20 -9.49
C ARG A 55 -14.75 3.57 -9.14
N TYR A 56 -13.47 3.63 -8.78
CA TYR A 56 -12.87 4.90 -8.36
C TYR A 56 -12.36 5.64 -9.59
N ASP A 57 -12.94 6.81 -9.84
CA ASP A 57 -12.58 7.59 -11.00
C ASP A 57 -11.25 8.32 -10.85
N GLY A 58 -10.80 8.52 -9.63
CA GLY A 58 -9.58 9.27 -9.39
C GLY A 58 -8.34 8.43 -9.56
N HIS A 59 -7.22 9.05 -9.31
CA HIS A 59 -5.92 8.40 -9.38
C HIS A 59 -5.65 7.67 -8.06
N ILE A 60 -5.22 6.42 -8.16
CA ILE A 60 -4.78 5.66 -7.00
C ILE A 60 -3.26 5.61 -7.08
N HIS A 61 -2.60 6.19 -6.08
CA HIS A 61 -1.16 6.35 -6.11
C HIS A 61 -0.42 5.14 -5.58
N LEU A 62 -1.01 4.44 -4.62
CA LEU A 62 -0.34 3.34 -3.94
C LEU A 62 -1.33 2.25 -3.58
N LEU A 63 -0.92 1.02 -3.81
CA LEU A 63 -1.59 -0.16 -3.26
C LEU A 63 -0.78 -0.62 -2.06
N LEU A 64 -1.41 -0.66 -0.90
CA LEU A 64 -0.81 -1.18 0.33
C LEU A 64 -1.55 -2.46 0.66
N THR A 65 -0.90 -3.61 0.53
CA THR A 65 -1.60 -4.87 0.63
C THR A 65 -0.84 -5.93 1.40
N ASP A 66 -1.58 -6.70 2.19
CA ASP A 66 -1.06 -7.95 2.71
C ASP A 66 -0.74 -8.87 1.55
N VAL A 67 0.23 -9.74 1.73
CA VAL A 67 0.52 -10.79 0.77
C VAL A 67 -0.36 -12.00 1.03
N ILE A 68 -0.40 -12.45 2.27
CA ILE A 68 -1.12 -13.68 2.62
C ILE A 68 -2.49 -13.30 3.16
N MET A 69 -3.53 -13.66 2.42
CA MET A 69 -4.92 -13.37 2.75
C MET A 69 -5.79 -14.52 2.28
N PRO A 70 -6.97 -14.68 2.88
CA PRO A 70 -7.91 -15.64 2.31
C PRO A 70 -8.26 -15.25 0.87
N GLY A 71 -8.40 -16.24 0.03
CA GLY A 71 -8.66 -16.00 -1.38
C GLY A 71 -7.39 -15.65 -2.11
N GLU A 72 -7.44 -14.63 -2.94
CA GLU A 72 -6.31 -14.27 -3.78
C GLU A 72 -5.24 -13.56 -2.97
N ASN A 73 -3.97 -13.93 -3.18
CA ASN A 73 -2.89 -13.30 -2.43
C ASN A 73 -2.59 -11.91 -2.98
N GLY A 74 -1.87 -11.12 -2.17
CA GLY A 74 -1.60 -9.72 -2.51
C GLY A 74 -0.77 -9.53 -3.77
N TYR A 75 0.09 -10.49 -4.09
CA TYR A 75 0.91 -10.38 -5.29
C TYR A 75 0.03 -10.48 -6.54
N ALA A 76 -0.92 -11.42 -6.53
CA ALA A 76 -1.85 -11.57 -7.66
C ALA A 76 -2.74 -10.33 -7.78
N VAL A 77 -3.20 -9.80 -6.66
CA VAL A 77 -4.02 -8.58 -6.68
C VAL A 77 -3.22 -7.43 -7.27
N ALA A 78 -1.96 -7.28 -6.85
CA ALA A 78 -1.10 -6.21 -7.36
C ALA A 78 -0.91 -6.33 -8.87
N SER A 79 -0.70 -7.56 -9.36
CA SER A 79 -0.52 -7.78 -10.79
C SER A 79 -1.73 -7.34 -11.58
N LYS A 80 -2.92 -7.70 -11.09
CA LYS A 80 -4.15 -7.33 -11.78
C LYS A 80 -4.38 -5.82 -11.75
N LEU A 81 -4.10 -5.20 -10.61
CA LEU A 81 -4.29 -3.77 -10.51
C LEU A 81 -3.31 -3.00 -11.38
N ARG A 82 -2.06 -3.46 -11.46
CA ARG A 82 -1.08 -2.80 -12.31
C ARG A 82 -1.46 -2.89 -13.78
N ALA A 83 -2.12 -3.96 -14.19
CA ALA A 83 -2.59 -4.08 -15.55
C ALA A 83 -3.62 -3.00 -15.90
N ARG A 84 -4.39 -2.58 -14.89
CA ARG A 84 -5.41 -1.56 -15.08
C ARG A 84 -4.90 -0.16 -14.80
N ARG A 85 -3.92 -0.04 -13.91
CA ARG A 85 -3.33 1.23 -13.50
C ARG A 85 -1.81 1.11 -13.56
N PRO A 86 -1.22 1.30 -14.73
CA PRO A 86 0.21 1.01 -14.92
C PRO A 86 1.15 1.83 -14.03
N GLU A 87 0.69 2.98 -13.54
CA GLU A 87 1.53 3.82 -12.70
C GLU A 87 1.39 3.51 -11.22
N LEU A 88 0.59 2.52 -10.90
CA LEU A 88 0.35 2.18 -9.49
C LEU A 88 1.62 1.69 -8.83
N LYS A 89 1.94 2.27 -7.68
CA LYS A 89 3.04 1.80 -6.85
C LYS A 89 2.49 0.81 -5.85
N VAL A 90 3.32 -0.10 -5.39
CA VAL A 90 2.86 -1.17 -4.51
C VAL A 90 3.80 -1.32 -3.32
N LEU A 91 3.21 -1.42 -2.14
CA LEU A 91 3.92 -1.77 -0.92
C LEU A 91 3.28 -3.02 -0.35
N PHE A 92 4.06 -4.09 -0.25
CA PHE A 92 3.59 -5.37 0.29
C PHE A 92 3.85 -5.45 1.78
N MET A 93 2.96 -6.13 2.50
CA MET A 93 3.11 -6.37 3.93
C MET A 93 2.94 -7.85 4.22
N SER A 94 3.74 -8.41 5.11
CA SER A 94 3.48 -9.77 5.58
C SER A 94 4.36 -10.10 6.78
N GLY A 95 3.86 -10.99 7.64
CA GLY A 95 4.67 -11.60 8.68
C GLY A 95 5.06 -13.03 8.35
N HIS A 96 4.65 -13.53 7.20
CA HIS A 96 4.87 -14.93 6.82
C HIS A 96 6.14 -15.05 5.97
N MET A 97 7.28 -14.81 6.61
CA MET A 97 8.54 -14.71 5.89
C MET A 97 9.01 -16.02 5.27
N ASP A 98 8.48 -17.14 5.72
CA ASP A 98 8.84 -18.45 5.15
C ASP A 98 7.91 -18.85 4.00
N SER A 99 6.94 -18.04 3.67
CA SER A 99 6.03 -18.33 2.56
C SER A 99 6.75 -18.25 1.24
N ALA A 100 6.46 -19.17 0.32
CA ALA A 100 7.07 -19.16 -0.99
C ALA A 100 6.74 -17.89 -1.78
N ILE A 101 5.49 -17.41 -1.66
CA ILE A 101 5.11 -16.20 -2.39
C ILE A 101 5.82 -14.97 -1.82
N VAL A 102 6.02 -14.92 -0.50
CA VAL A 102 6.76 -13.81 0.09
C VAL A 102 8.21 -13.85 -0.36
N GLN A 103 8.82 -15.03 -0.41
CA GLN A 103 10.19 -15.15 -0.89
C GLN A 103 10.31 -14.72 -2.34
N LYS A 104 9.31 -15.05 -3.15
CA LYS A 104 9.30 -14.61 -4.55
C LYS A 104 9.27 -13.09 -4.65
N ILE A 105 8.45 -12.44 -3.83
CA ILE A 105 8.37 -10.99 -3.83
C ILE A 105 9.72 -10.40 -3.41
N LEU A 106 10.31 -10.95 -2.36
CA LEU A 106 11.57 -10.43 -1.83
C LEU A 106 12.73 -10.63 -2.79
N SER A 107 12.64 -11.62 -3.68
CA SER A 107 13.73 -11.89 -4.62
C SER A 107 13.84 -10.84 -5.72
N ASP A 108 12.79 -10.02 -5.89
CA ASP A 108 12.82 -8.96 -6.90
C ASP A 108 13.08 -7.63 -6.19
N PRO A 109 14.26 -7.02 -6.39
CA PRO A 109 14.61 -5.81 -5.66
C PRO A 109 13.73 -4.61 -6.01
N ARG A 110 12.92 -4.70 -7.06
CA ARG A 110 12.01 -3.62 -7.39
C ARG A 110 10.79 -3.61 -6.48
N ASN A 111 10.49 -4.73 -5.83
CA ASN A 111 9.36 -4.79 -4.91
C ASN A 111 9.74 -4.15 -3.58
N VAL A 112 8.79 -3.45 -3.00
CA VAL A 112 8.97 -2.84 -1.68
C VAL A 112 8.12 -3.60 -0.69
N PHE A 113 8.69 -3.91 0.45
CA PHE A 113 8.09 -4.84 1.40
C PHE A 113 8.26 -4.31 2.82
N LEU A 114 7.21 -4.46 3.63
CA LEU A 114 7.25 -4.08 5.04
C LEU A 114 6.87 -5.31 5.86
N ARG A 115 7.78 -5.74 6.72
CA ARG A 115 7.57 -6.93 7.53
C ARG A 115 6.68 -6.62 8.74
N LYS A 116 5.71 -7.47 9.00
CA LYS A 116 4.87 -7.38 10.18
C LYS A 116 5.52 -8.16 11.32
N PRO A 117 5.37 -7.73 12.56
CA PRO A 117 4.71 -6.49 12.97
C PRO A 117 5.64 -5.31 12.74
N PHE A 118 5.05 -4.16 12.47
CA PHE A 118 5.84 -2.95 12.23
C PHE A 118 5.37 -1.84 13.16
N LYS A 119 6.25 -0.89 13.38
CA LYS A 119 5.90 0.31 14.14
C LYS A 119 5.13 1.26 13.24
N PRO A 120 4.19 2.03 13.80
CA PRO A 120 3.47 3.00 12.97
C PRO A 120 4.39 3.96 12.24
N THR A 121 5.47 4.40 12.89
CA THR A 121 6.41 5.31 12.23
C THR A 121 7.10 4.64 11.04
N ALA A 122 7.39 3.34 11.15
CA ALA A 122 8.01 2.61 10.04
C ALA A 122 7.08 2.53 8.85
N LEU A 123 5.79 2.31 9.09
CA LEU A 123 4.81 2.27 8.01
C LEU A 123 4.72 3.63 7.32
N ALA A 124 4.57 4.69 8.11
CA ALA A 124 4.43 6.03 7.54
C ALA A 124 5.65 6.39 6.70
N GLN A 125 6.83 6.08 7.21
CA GLN A 125 8.06 6.37 6.50
C GLN A 125 8.16 5.58 5.20
N LYS A 126 7.84 4.29 5.24
CA LYS A 126 7.93 3.45 4.05
C LYS A 126 6.93 3.90 2.99
N VAL A 127 5.73 4.27 3.39
CA VAL A 127 4.74 4.77 2.46
C VAL A 127 5.27 6.01 1.75
N ARG A 128 5.86 6.95 2.52
CA ARG A 128 6.40 8.16 1.93
C ARG A 128 7.52 7.86 0.95
N GLU A 129 8.41 6.93 1.31
CA GLU A 129 9.50 6.54 0.43
C GLU A 129 8.99 6.00 -0.90
N VAL A 130 7.99 5.13 -0.84
CA VAL A 130 7.44 4.54 -2.07
C VAL A 130 6.78 5.60 -2.92
N LEU A 131 6.00 6.48 -2.29
CA LEU A 131 5.27 7.50 -3.05
C LEU A 131 6.19 8.51 -3.69
N GLU A 132 7.32 8.79 -3.08
CA GLU A 132 8.27 9.74 -3.65
C GLU A 132 9.12 9.12 -4.75
N GLY A 133 8.93 7.83 -4.99
CA GLY A 133 9.66 7.16 -6.03
C GLY A 133 11.13 7.09 -5.72
N SER A 134 11.43 6.92 -4.48
CA SER A 134 12.75 6.91 -4.04
C SER A 134 13.51 5.87 -4.70
N PRO A 135 14.37 6.13 -5.43
CA PRO A 135 15.07 5.18 -6.10
C PRO A 135 16.14 4.74 -5.34
N SER A 136 16.14 4.31 -5.08
CA SER A 136 16.96 4.01 -4.63
C SER A 136 17.97 4.01 -4.89
N GLN A 137 17.99 4.32 -5.03
CA GLN A 137 18.93 4.38 -5.40
C GLN A 137 19.46 4.08 -4.87
#